data_9b944abe956bd2d0341ad4639e9739ac
#
_entry.id   9b944abe956bd2d0341ad4639e9739ac
#
_cell.length_a   1.000
_cell.length_b   1.000
_cell.length_c   1.000
_cell.angle_alpha   90.00
_cell.angle_beta   90.00
_cell.angle_gamma   90.00
#
_symmetry.space_group_name_H-M   'P 1'
#
loop_
_entity.id
_entity.type
_entity.pdbx_description
1 polymer ?
#
loop_
_entity_poly.entity_id
_entity_poly.type
_entity_poly.pdbx_seq_one_letter_code
_entity_poly.pdbx_strand_id
1 'polypeptide(L)'
;MLGKNINPAVPALLAVLMCLLAASCKREVTTVPANPLTTEAYVWQAPGRPEVQEAVGRAEGAIGRLQFRAAELRWRENRFEVEEVIRQRLPVPGCGLVVRVGQSAAALDWSAAQCEDLEEVVASLAALGPSEIQLDYDCPQRRLGVYRRLLARVRKAAEGVPVVPTALPSWLAEKEFAELARESPGYVVQVHSLTLPRTPDDPVVLLDPDLARGAVAKAAAIGVPFRVAMPTYGCEVWFDRNGKVIDVISEDLPPEGVTPAKRSYAYVDPAIGAKLVAEWMQSPPVNLTGIIWYRLPISTDRRNWPWQTLEKVSRGEVPTADVRVERKVNGRAGDVTILNQGSAPVRLPERVIARGAIVAADAVGGYRLEKGGRETVFRFGGAEWSWIEPGERVIVGWITSRDKDASITLEIE
;
A
#
# COMPACT_ATOMS: atom_id res chain seq x y z
N MET A 1 -89.70 -12.55 3.45
CA MET A 1 -88.96 -11.35 3.79
C MET A 1 -88.05 -11.67 4.96
N LEU A 2 -86.77 -11.97 4.69
CA LEU A 2 -85.77 -12.27 5.72
C LEU A 2 -84.67 -11.22 5.59
N GLY A 3 -84.70 -10.23 6.49
CA GLY A 3 -83.64 -9.20 6.61
C GLY A 3 -82.46 -9.80 7.31
N LYS A 4 -81.27 -9.81 6.60
CA LYS A 4 -79.99 -10.14 7.20
C LYS A 4 -79.41 -8.89 7.88
N ASN A 5 -79.40 -8.90 9.22
CA ASN A 5 -78.65 -7.94 10.02
C ASN A 5 -77.14 -8.23 9.88
N ILE A 6 -76.42 -7.38 9.21
CA ILE A 6 -74.95 -7.39 9.17
C ILE A 6 -74.46 -6.54 10.34
N ASN A 7 -73.75 -7.17 11.26
CA ASN A 7 -73.19 -6.54 12.45
C ASN A 7 -72.01 -5.64 12.02
N PRO A 8 -72.00 -4.31 12.25
CA PRO A 8 -70.97 -3.36 11.77
C PRO A 8 -69.64 -3.43 12.52
N ALA A 9 -69.46 -4.33 13.49
CA ALA A 9 -68.23 -4.44 14.29
C ALA A 9 -67.10 -5.22 13.63
N VAL A 10 -67.36 -6.00 12.58
CA VAL A 10 -66.35 -6.85 11.93
C VAL A 10 -65.34 -6.06 11.03
N PRO A 11 -65.76 -5.04 10.30
CA PRO A 11 -64.79 -4.28 9.49
C PRO A 11 -63.87 -3.39 10.32
N ALA A 12 -64.29 -2.95 11.53
CA ALA A 12 -63.41 -2.13 12.39
C ALA A 12 -62.30 -2.95 13.04
N LEU A 13 -62.56 -4.22 13.37
CA LEU A 13 -61.52 -5.10 13.95
C LEU A 13 -60.45 -5.52 12.93
N LEU A 14 -60.81 -5.70 11.65
CA LEU A 14 -59.85 -6.00 10.58
C LEU A 14 -58.94 -4.79 10.24
N ALA A 15 -59.47 -3.57 10.28
CA ALA A 15 -58.70 -2.36 10.04
C ALA A 15 -57.69 -2.08 11.15
N VAL A 16 -58.04 -2.32 12.42
CA VAL A 16 -57.11 -2.19 13.56
C VAL A 16 -56.05 -3.27 13.54
N LEU A 17 -56.34 -4.49 13.12
CA LEU A 17 -55.36 -5.58 13.01
C LEU A 17 -54.38 -5.33 11.85
N MET A 18 -54.80 -4.76 10.72
CA MET A 18 -53.91 -4.34 9.62
C MET A 18 -53.01 -3.14 9.99
N CYS A 19 -53.50 -2.20 10.79
CA CYS A 19 -52.68 -1.09 11.29
C CYS A 19 -51.64 -1.55 12.32
N LEU A 20 -51.90 -2.57 13.13
CA LEU A 20 -50.92 -3.14 14.08
C LEU A 20 -49.85 -4.00 13.39
N LEU A 21 -50.16 -4.62 12.23
CA LEU A 21 -49.18 -5.36 11.45
C LEU A 21 -48.26 -4.43 10.62
N ALA A 22 -48.71 -3.22 10.24
CA ALA A 22 -47.89 -2.22 9.54
C ALA A 22 -46.95 -1.46 10.48
N ALA A 23 -47.15 -1.46 11.78
CA ALA A 23 -46.30 -0.80 12.78
C ALA A 23 -45.13 -1.68 13.26
N SER A 24 -45.04 -2.95 12.84
CA SER A 24 -44.06 -3.92 13.37
C SER A 24 -42.86 -4.18 12.48
N CYS A 25 -42.53 -3.36 11.48
CA CYS A 25 -41.34 -3.52 10.62
C CYS A 25 -40.60 -2.22 10.37
N LYS A 26 -40.47 -1.36 11.38
CA LYS A 26 -39.29 -0.47 11.46
C LYS A 26 -38.32 -1.13 12.43
N ARG A 27 -37.51 -2.06 11.90
CA ARG A 27 -36.23 -2.40 12.50
C ARG A 27 -35.42 -1.11 12.44
N GLU A 28 -35.38 -0.37 13.53
CA GLU A 28 -34.34 0.62 13.74
C GLU A 28 -33.04 -0.16 13.64
N VAL A 29 -32.36 0.02 12.51
CA VAL A 29 -30.93 -0.30 12.40
C VAL A 29 -30.31 0.69 13.37
N THR A 30 -30.12 0.27 14.61
CA THR A 30 -29.19 0.93 15.52
C THR A 30 -27.86 0.92 14.81
N THR A 31 -27.51 2.02 14.16
CA THR A 31 -26.15 2.28 13.71
C THR A 31 -25.33 2.37 14.98
N VAL A 32 -24.68 1.24 15.33
CA VAL A 32 -23.57 1.26 16.27
C VAL A 32 -22.62 2.30 15.68
N PRO A 33 -22.22 3.35 16.43
CA PRO A 33 -21.27 4.31 15.90
C PRO A 33 -20.05 3.51 15.48
N ALA A 34 -19.74 3.55 14.18
CA ALA A 34 -18.60 2.86 13.63
C ALA A 34 -17.38 3.44 14.34
N ASN A 35 -16.63 2.62 15.06
CA ASN A 35 -15.33 3.03 15.54
C ASN A 35 -14.54 3.51 14.32
N PRO A 36 -13.86 4.67 14.40
CA PRO A 36 -13.08 5.15 13.29
C PRO A 36 -12.06 4.08 12.90
N LEU A 37 -11.89 3.86 11.58
CA LEU A 37 -10.91 2.89 11.08
C LEU A 37 -9.52 3.26 11.60
N THR A 38 -8.81 2.29 12.18
CA THR A 38 -7.42 2.51 12.60
C THR A 38 -6.54 2.65 11.37
N THR A 39 -5.53 3.52 11.46
CA THR A 39 -4.48 3.66 10.45
C THR A 39 -3.20 3.10 11.02
N GLU A 40 -2.64 2.11 10.34
CA GLU A 40 -1.41 1.42 10.71
C GLU A 40 -0.44 1.43 9.52
N ALA A 41 0.84 1.12 9.77
CA ALA A 41 1.81 0.97 8.69
C ALA A 41 2.83 -0.12 9.00
N TYR A 42 3.25 -0.84 7.97
CA TYR A 42 4.38 -1.76 8.04
C TYR A 42 5.70 -1.02 7.95
N VAL A 43 6.60 -1.31 8.87
CA VAL A 43 8.02 -0.93 8.82
C VAL A 43 8.79 -2.15 8.36
N TRP A 44 9.18 -2.16 7.09
CA TRP A 44 9.74 -3.35 6.46
C TRP A 44 11.26 -3.38 6.50
N GLN A 45 11.89 -2.23 6.49
CA GLN A 45 13.33 -2.06 6.58
C GLN A 45 13.81 -2.18 8.03
N ALA A 46 15.11 -2.47 8.21
CA ALA A 46 15.71 -2.65 9.53
C ALA A 46 15.53 -1.39 10.42
N PRO A 47 14.97 -1.52 11.64
CA PRO A 47 14.65 -0.38 12.51
C PRO A 47 15.85 0.46 12.97
N GLY A 48 17.06 -0.11 12.90
CA GLY A 48 18.30 0.58 13.29
C GLY A 48 18.81 1.62 12.28
N ARG A 49 18.26 1.67 11.08
CA ARG A 49 18.67 2.62 10.04
C ARG A 49 18.18 4.03 10.36
N PRO A 50 19.03 5.08 10.21
CA PRO A 50 18.64 6.46 10.55
C PRO A 50 17.39 6.94 9.84
N GLU A 51 17.23 6.64 8.54
CA GLU A 51 16.06 7.01 7.75
C GLU A 51 14.78 6.30 8.19
N VAL A 52 14.89 5.09 8.74
CA VAL A 52 13.75 4.38 9.34
C VAL A 52 13.36 5.01 10.67
N GLN A 53 14.33 5.38 11.51
CA GLN A 53 14.08 6.07 12.77
C GLN A 53 13.41 7.43 12.54
N GLU A 54 13.85 8.19 11.51
CA GLU A 54 13.21 9.44 11.11
C GLU A 54 11.75 9.20 10.69
N ALA A 55 11.49 8.19 9.85
CA ALA A 55 10.14 7.86 9.40
C ALA A 55 9.23 7.41 10.56
N VAL A 56 9.76 6.62 11.50
CA VAL A 56 9.05 6.20 12.72
C VAL A 56 8.70 7.41 13.58
N GLY A 57 9.63 8.36 13.76
CA GLY A 57 9.36 9.61 14.48
C GLY A 57 8.29 10.47 13.81
N ARG A 58 8.25 10.52 12.47
CA ARG A 58 7.16 11.21 11.72
C ARG A 58 5.82 10.52 11.85
N ALA A 59 5.81 9.20 11.99
CA ALA A 59 4.59 8.42 12.13
C ALA A 59 3.91 8.65 13.49
N GLU A 60 4.63 9.14 14.49
CA GLU A 60 4.09 9.40 15.82
C GLU A 60 2.94 10.43 15.75
N GLY A 61 1.78 10.05 16.27
CA GLY A 61 0.56 10.86 16.25
C GLY A 61 -0.21 10.88 14.91
N ALA A 62 0.40 10.43 13.81
CA ALA A 62 -0.26 10.34 12.49
C ALA A 62 -0.69 8.91 12.14
N ILE A 63 0.09 7.92 12.56
CA ILE A 63 -0.18 6.49 12.39
C ILE A 63 -0.46 5.89 13.77
N GLY A 64 -1.59 5.22 13.92
CA GLY A 64 -2.04 4.70 15.22
C GLY A 64 -1.17 3.55 15.74
N ARG A 65 -0.64 2.70 14.86
CA ARG A 65 0.25 1.60 15.22
C ARG A 65 1.21 1.23 14.08
N LEU A 66 2.44 0.90 14.43
CA LEU A 66 3.44 0.38 13.51
C LEU A 66 3.59 -1.13 13.65
N GLN A 67 3.74 -1.82 12.52
CA GLN A 67 3.94 -3.26 12.41
C GLN A 67 5.35 -3.50 11.85
N PHE A 68 6.27 -3.98 12.67
CA PHE A 68 7.67 -4.14 12.27
C PHE A 68 7.94 -5.55 11.75
N ARG A 69 8.59 -5.70 10.60
CA ARG A 69 9.17 -6.97 10.20
C ARG A 69 10.25 -7.36 11.22
N ALA A 70 9.97 -8.38 12.00
CA ALA A 70 10.83 -8.79 13.10
C ALA A 70 11.72 -9.96 12.77
N ALA A 71 11.22 -10.90 11.97
CA ALA A 71 11.97 -12.04 11.50
C ALA A 71 11.49 -12.51 10.13
N GLU A 72 12.38 -13.16 9.37
CA GLU A 72 12.05 -13.87 8.14
C GLU A 72 12.67 -15.27 8.15
N LEU A 73 11.83 -16.28 7.87
CA LEU A 73 12.25 -17.69 7.75
C LEU A 73 12.31 -18.04 6.26
N ARG A 74 13.49 -18.38 5.76
CA ARG A 74 13.74 -18.83 4.38
C ARG A 74 14.12 -20.30 4.37
N TRP A 75 13.44 -21.10 3.57
CA TRP A 75 13.78 -22.52 3.41
C TRP A 75 14.87 -22.69 2.38
N ARG A 76 16.05 -23.16 2.83
CA ARG A 76 17.20 -23.44 1.98
C ARG A 76 17.93 -24.69 2.47
N GLU A 77 18.43 -25.50 1.59
CA GLU A 77 19.25 -26.67 1.91
C GLU A 77 18.66 -27.57 3.01
N ASN A 78 17.32 -27.80 2.95
CA ASN A 78 16.57 -28.61 3.92
C ASN A 78 16.58 -28.09 5.37
N ARG A 79 16.76 -26.77 5.57
CA ARG A 79 16.65 -26.12 6.87
C ARG A 79 16.07 -24.72 6.73
N PHE A 80 15.61 -24.13 7.83
CA PHE A 80 15.30 -22.73 7.88
C PHE A 80 16.58 -21.91 8.13
N GLU A 81 16.77 -20.90 7.32
CA GLU A 81 17.64 -19.76 7.61
C GLU A 81 16.75 -18.67 8.19
N VAL A 82 17.02 -18.30 9.44
CA VAL A 82 16.24 -17.30 10.16
C VAL A 82 17.01 -15.99 10.19
N GLU A 83 16.47 -14.96 9.54
CA GLU A 83 16.93 -13.59 9.67
C GLU A 83 16.12 -12.89 10.77
N GLU A 84 16.68 -12.74 11.97
CA GLU A 84 16.08 -11.98 13.04
C GLU A 84 16.52 -10.52 12.97
N VAL A 85 15.56 -9.62 12.73
CA VAL A 85 15.77 -8.17 12.64
C VAL A 85 15.58 -7.51 14.01
N ILE A 86 14.69 -8.06 14.84
CA ILE A 86 14.39 -7.59 16.20
C ILE A 86 14.68 -8.73 17.19
N ARG A 87 15.56 -8.48 18.18
CA ARG A 87 16.03 -9.53 19.09
C ARG A 87 15.88 -9.21 20.58
N GLN A 88 16.05 -7.96 20.98
CA GLN A 88 16.24 -7.64 22.42
C GLN A 88 15.17 -6.72 22.98
N ARG A 89 14.57 -5.86 22.17
CA ARG A 89 13.55 -4.90 22.61
C ARG A 89 12.66 -4.48 21.44
N LEU A 90 11.46 -4.05 21.75
CA LEU A 90 10.57 -3.42 20.78
C LEU A 90 11.17 -2.12 20.25
N PRO A 91 11.06 -1.83 18.95
CA PRO A 91 11.50 -0.56 18.38
C PRO A 91 10.75 0.65 18.96
N VAL A 92 9.44 0.51 19.16
CA VAL A 92 8.59 1.50 19.85
C VAL A 92 7.57 0.78 20.74
N PRO A 93 7.13 1.40 21.84
CA PRO A 93 6.09 0.83 22.70
C PRO A 93 4.79 0.56 21.94
N GLY A 94 4.14 -0.57 22.23
CA GLY A 94 2.83 -0.91 21.65
C GLY A 94 2.83 -1.26 20.17
N CYS A 95 3.99 -1.39 19.52
CA CYS A 95 4.07 -1.87 18.16
C CYS A 95 3.69 -3.35 18.05
N GLY A 96 3.28 -3.76 16.85
CA GLY A 96 3.17 -5.16 16.46
C GLY A 96 4.44 -5.64 15.76
N LEU A 97 4.62 -6.95 15.72
CA LEU A 97 5.72 -7.62 15.06
C LEU A 97 5.21 -8.53 13.94
N VAL A 98 5.96 -8.63 12.84
CA VAL A 98 5.64 -9.49 11.71
C VAL A 98 6.72 -10.56 11.56
N VAL A 99 6.31 -11.81 11.56
CA VAL A 99 7.14 -12.96 11.20
C VAL A 99 6.77 -13.40 9.79
N ARG A 100 7.70 -13.23 8.87
CA ARG A 100 7.52 -13.64 7.47
C ARG A 100 8.04 -15.04 7.23
N VAL A 101 7.23 -15.85 6.59
CA VAL A 101 7.65 -17.15 6.04
C VAL A 101 7.83 -17.00 4.53
N GLY A 102 9.06 -17.08 4.08
CA GLY A 102 9.42 -16.83 2.68
C GLY A 102 8.80 -17.83 1.70
N GLN A 103 8.67 -17.42 0.45
CA GLN A 103 8.08 -18.23 -0.65
C GLN A 103 8.73 -19.60 -0.82
N SER A 104 10.02 -19.75 -0.49
CA SER A 104 10.72 -21.05 -0.52
C SER A 104 10.10 -22.11 0.38
N ALA A 105 9.39 -21.69 1.44
CA ALA A 105 8.68 -22.57 2.37
C ALA A 105 7.20 -22.80 2.01
N ALA A 106 6.66 -22.13 0.99
CA ALA A 106 5.22 -22.16 0.66
C ALA A 106 4.67 -23.57 0.37
N ALA A 107 5.50 -24.47 -0.14
CA ALA A 107 5.14 -25.83 -0.50
C ALA A 107 5.43 -26.89 0.59
N LEU A 108 5.97 -26.50 1.75
CA LEU A 108 6.33 -27.45 2.82
C LEU A 108 5.09 -28.03 3.51
N ASP A 109 5.18 -29.31 3.91
CA ASP A 109 4.17 -29.97 4.74
C ASP A 109 4.36 -29.72 6.25
N TRP A 110 5.47 -29.07 6.61
CA TRP A 110 5.86 -28.71 7.97
C TRP A 110 5.99 -29.91 8.91
N SER A 111 7.17 -30.50 8.96
CA SER A 111 7.54 -31.50 9.96
C SER A 111 7.53 -30.91 11.38
N ALA A 112 7.60 -31.74 12.40
CA ALA A 112 7.66 -31.29 13.79
C ALA A 112 8.85 -30.34 14.03
N ALA A 113 10.04 -30.68 13.54
CA ALA A 113 11.23 -29.83 13.68
C ALA A 113 11.08 -28.48 12.98
N GLN A 114 10.51 -28.44 11.76
CA GLN A 114 10.23 -27.18 11.06
C GLN A 114 9.23 -26.29 11.80
N CYS A 115 8.26 -26.88 12.49
CA CYS A 115 7.34 -26.13 13.34
C CYS A 115 8.06 -25.59 14.58
N GLU A 116 8.97 -26.37 15.19
CA GLU A 116 9.77 -25.95 16.36
C GLU A 116 10.63 -24.74 16.04
N ASP A 117 11.29 -24.69 14.88
CA ASP A 117 12.05 -23.51 14.45
C ASP A 117 11.20 -22.21 14.44
N LEU A 118 9.96 -22.28 13.91
CA LEU A 118 9.04 -21.15 13.90
C LEU A 118 8.51 -20.83 15.31
N GLU A 119 8.20 -21.82 16.12
CA GLU A 119 7.74 -21.66 17.50
C GLU A 119 8.79 -20.97 18.38
N GLU A 120 10.05 -21.31 18.23
CA GLU A 120 11.17 -20.66 18.93
C GLU A 120 11.27 -19.18 18.57
N VAL A 121 11.20 -18.84 17.29
CA VAL A 121 11.20 -17.44 16.82
C VAL A 121 10.03 -16.68 17.42
N VAL A 122 8.82 -17.25 17.36
CA VAL A 122 7.62 -16.58 17.88
C VAL A 122 7.68 -16.42 19.39
N ALA A 123 8.12 -17.43 20.14
CA ALA A 123 8.27 -17.36 21.59
C ALA A 123 9.26 -16.25 22.00
N SER A 124 10.41 -16.17 21.32
CA SER A 124 11.41 -15.13 21.58
C SER A 124 10.84 -13.70 21.35
N LEU A 125 10.06 -13.53 20.30
CA LEU A 125 9.42 -12.25 19.97
C LEU A 125 8.27 -11.91 20.91
N ALA A 126 7.48 -12.91 21.31
CA ALA A 126 6.38 -12.73 22.26
C ALA A 126 6.88 -12.27 23.64
N ALA A 127 8.05 -12.77 24.08
CA ALA A 127 8.69 -12.34 25.32
C ALA A 127 9.04 -10.84 25.37
N LEU A 128 9.10 -10.17 24.20
CA LEU A 128 9.31 -8.71 24.12
C LEU A 128 8.04 -7.92 24.44
N GLY A 129 6.86 -8.54 24.50
CA GLY A 129 5.58 -7.91 24.81
C GLY A 129 5.00 -7.04 23.68
N PRO A 130 5.02 -7.46 22.41
CA PRO A 130 4.38 -6.71 21.33
C PRO A 130 2.85 -6.69 21.49
N SER A 131 2.17 -5.74 20.86
CA SER A 131 0.70 -5.69 20.88
C SER A 131 0.04 -6.85 20.12
N GLU A 132 0.73 -7.38 19.13
CA GLU A 132 0.37 -8.58 18.36
C GLU A 132 1.59 -9.12 17.60
N ILE A 133 1.51 -10.37 17.17
CA ILE A 133 2.43 -10.95 16.20
C ILE A 133 1.62 -11.30 14.95
N GLN A 134 2.01 -10.76 13.79
CA GLN A 134 1.44 -11.16 12.52
C GLN A 134 2.29 -12.29 11.91
N LEU A 135 1.61 -13.35 11.46
CA LEU A 135 2.26 -14.41 10.69
C LEU A 135 1.97 -14.17 9.20
N ASP A 136 2.99 -13.78 8.46
CA ASP A 136 2.93 -13.52 7.03
C ASP A 136 3.43 -14.75 6.26
N TYR A 137 2.48 -15.60 5.82
CA TYR A 137 2.77 -16.85 5.14
C TYR A 137 1.88 -17.03 3.91
N ASP A 138 2.39 -16.69 2.74
CA ASP A 138 1.71 -16.80 1.46
C ASP A 138 1.69 -18.23 0.93
N CYS A 139 0.99 -19.12 1.60
CA CYS A 139 0.89 -20.51 1.18
C CYS A 139 -0.09 -20.68 -0.01
N PRO A 140 0.09 -21.75 -0.84
CA PRO A 140 -0.90 -22.10 -1.84
C PRO A 140 -2.26 -22.41 -1.19
N GLN A 141 -3.36 -22.02 -1.83
CA GLN A 141 -4.74 -22.20 -1.37
C GLN A 141 -5.04 -23.64 -0.87
N ARG A 142 -4.54 -24.65 -1.56
CA ARG A 142 -4.67 -26.08 -1.16
C ARG A 142 -3.96 -26.42 0.17
N ARG A 143 -3.16 -25.51 0.72
CA ARG A 143 -2.40 -25.68 1.97
C ARG A 143 -2.96 -24.91 3.16
N LEU A 144 -4.13 -24.32 3.03
CA LEU A 144 -4.78 -23.59 4.12
C LEU A 144 -4.97 -24.44 5.39
N GLY A 145 -5.26 -25.74 5.23
CA GLY A 145 -5.31 -26.69 6.36
C GLY A 145 -3.94 -26.88 7.05
N VAL A 146 -2.84 -26.79 6.32
CA VAL A 146 -1.48 -26.78 6.91
C VAL A 146 -1.25 -25.49 7.67
N TYR A 147 -1.60 -24.35 7.07
CA TYR A 147 -1.47 -23.02 7.70
C TYR A 147 -2.27 -22.93 9.01
N ARG A 148 -3.51 -23.44 9.01
CA ARG A 148 -4.36 -23.47 10.21
C ARG A 148 -3.71 -24.25 11.36
N ARG A 149 -3.13 -25.44 11.09
CA ARG A 149 -2.39 -26.24 12.10
C ARG A 149 -1.15 -25.49 12.59
N LEU A 150 -0.43 -24.84 11.70
CA LEU A 150 0.74 -24.04 12.04
C LEU A 150 0.37 -22.88 12.97
N LEU A 151 -0.68 -22.11 12.63
CA LEU A 151 -1.19 -21.04 13.47
C LEU A 151 -1.60 -21.51 14.87
N ALA A 152 -2.20 -22.68 15.01
CA ALA A 152 -2.56 -23.22 16.31
C ALA A 152 -1.33 -23.46 17.20
N ARG A 153 -0.21 -23.94 16.62
CA ARG A 153 1.07 -24.11 17.31
C ARG A 153 1.70 -22.77 17.67
N VAL A 154 1.76 -21.85 16.72
CA VAL A 154 2.34 -20.52 16.90
C VAL A 154 1.61 -19.73 17.99
N ARG A 155 0.28 -19.80 18.04
CA ARG A 155 -0.52 -19.18 19.12
C ARG A 155 -0.16 -19.71 20.50
N LYS A 156 0.11 -21.01 20.61
CA LYS A 156 0.54 -21.62 21.86
C LYS A 156 1.93 -21.11 22.27
N ALA A 157 2.84 -20.99 21.32
CA ALA A 157 4.20 -20.47 21.56
C ALA A 157 4.20 -18.97 21.90
N ALA A 158 3.22 -18.23 21.45
CA ALA A 158 3.09 -16.78 21.71
C ALA A 158 2.61 -16.41 23.13
N GLU A 159 2.27 -17.38 24.00
CA GLU A 159 1.96 -17.22 25.43
C GLU A 159 1.00 -16.06 25.77
N GLY A 160 -0.09 -15.94 24.98
CA GLY A 160 -1.12 -14.91 25.21
C GLY A 160 -0.98 -13.64 24.36
N VAL A 161 0.14 -13.44 23.66
CA VAL A 161 0.22 -12.38 22.64
C VAL A 161 -0.67 -12.75 21.43
N PRO A 162 -1.57 -11.87 20.98
CA PRO A 162 -2.44 -12.14 19.84
C PRO A 162 -1.64 -12.48 18.58
N VAL A 163 -1.97 -13.62 17.92
CA VAL A 163 -1.37 -14.01 16.63
C VAL A 163 -2.39 -13.80 15.53
N VAL A 164 -2.06 -12.93 14.58
CA VAL A 164 -2.92 -12.48 13.47
C VAL A 164 -2.34 -12.98 12.15
N PRO A 165 -3.07 -13.80 11.37
CA PRO A 165 -2.62 -14.21 10.04
C PRO A 165 -2.80 -13.10 9.01
N THR A 166 -1.88 -13.01 8.04
CA THR A 166 -2.14 -12.34 6.76
C THR A 166 -2.91 -13.26 5.83
N ALA A 167 -3.61 -12.71 4.86
CA ALA A 167 -4.49 -13.45 3.96
C ALA A 167 -4.43 -12.91 2.54
N LEU A 168 -4.41 -13.82 1.57
CA LEU A 168 -4.51 -13.49 0.15
C LEU A 168 -6.00 -13.40 -0.27
N PRO A 169 -6.36 -12.50 -1.20
CA PRO A 169 -7.74 -12.39 -1.70
C PRO A 169 -8.32 -13.70 -2.27
N SER A 170 -7.47 -14.56 -2.82
CA SER A 170 -7.85 -15.86 -3.36
C SER A 170 -8.37 -16.84 -2.30
N TRP A 171 -8.04 -16.64 -1.03
CA TRP A 171 -8.46 -17.53 0.07
C TRP A 171 -9.84 -17.20 0.63
N LEU A 172 -10.35 -15.98 0.40
CA LEU A 172 -11.54 -15.45 1.07
C LEU A 172 -12.84 -16.22 0.75
N ALA A 173 -12.86 -16.98 -0.34
CA ALA A 173 -13.96 -17.86 -0.72
C ALA A 173 -13.82 -19.29 -0.17
N GLU A 174 -12.69 -19.63 0.44
CA GLU A 174 -12.40 -20.98 0.90
C GLU A 174 -12.96 -21.23 2.30
N LYS A 175 -13.59 -22.39 2.47
CA LYS A 175 -14.13 -22.83 3.76
C LYS A 175 -13.01 -22.96 4.81
N GLU A 176 -11.89 -23.54 4.42
CA GLU A 176 -10.71 -23.70 5.26
C GLU A 176 -10.18 -22.36 5.79
N PHE A 177 -10.20 -21.31 4.94
CA PHE A 177 -9.80 -19.98 5.38
C PHE A 177 -10.80 -19.39 6.38
N ALA A 178 -12.10 -19.53 6.12
CA ALA A 178 -13.13 -19.06 7.05
C ALA A 178 -13.02 -19.72 8.43
N GLU A 179 -12.65 -21.01 8.49
CA GLU A 179 -12.39 -21.71 9.75
C GLU A 179 -11.13 -21.17 10.44
N LEU A 180 -10.02 -20.99 9.70
CA LEU A 180 -8.77 -20.39 10.19
C LEU A 180 -9.02 -18.99 10.75
N ALA A 181 -9.76 -18.16 10.04
CA ALA A 181 -10.09 -16.79 10.45
C ALA A 181 -10.90 -16.75 11.75
N ARG A 182 -11.92 -17.61 11.90
CA ARG A 182 -12.74 -17.70 13.12
C ARG A 182 -11.97 -18.15 14.36
N GLU A 183 -10.87 -18.87 14.17
CA GLU A 183 -9.97 -19.26 15.26
C GLU A 183 -8.95 -18.19 15.61
N SER A 184 -8.92 -17.08 14.87
CA SER A 184 -7.98 -15.97 15.05
C SER A 184 -8.67 -14.76 15.69
N PRO A 185 -7.94 -13.91 16.42
CA PRO A 185 -8.51 -12.67 16.97
C PRO A 185 -8.90 -11.65 15.89
N GLY A 186 -8.47 -11.89 14.66
CA GLY A 186 -8.67 -11.11 13.45
C GLY A 186 -7.67 -11.55 12.39
N TYR A 187 -7.67 -10.91 11.22
CA TYR A 187 -6.73 -11.18 10.14
C TYR A 187 -6.47 -9.93 9.29
N VAL A 188 -5.45 -9.97 8.45
CA VAL A 188 -5.11 -8.87 7.55
C VAL A 188 -5.25 -9.34 6.11
N VAL A 189 -6.13 -8.71 5.32
CA VAL A 189 -6.28 -8.99 3.89
C VAL A 189 -5.32 -8.12 3.10
N GLN A 190 -4.45 -8.73 2.31
CA GLN A 190 -3.58 -8.04 1.37
C GLN A 190 -4.38 -7.76 0.09
N VAL A 191 -4.73 -6.49 -0.19
CA VAL A 191 -5.42 -6.12 -1.44
C VAL A 191 -4.47 -5.64 -2.54
N HIS A 192 -3.18 -5.62 -2.24
CA HIS A 192 -2.15 -5.47 -3.25
C HIS A 192 -1.80 -6.84 -3.83
N SER A 193 -1.89 -6.97 -5.11
CA SER A 193 -1.44 -8.18 -5.80
C SER A 193 -0.64 -7.80 -7.02
N LEU A 194 0.55 -8.38 -7.14
CA LEU A 194 1.32 -8.29 -8.36
C LEU A 194 0.87 -9.40 -9.29
N THR A 195 0.02 -9.08 -10.25
CA THR A 195 -0.17 -9.97 -11.40
C THR A 195 1.04 -9.79 -12.30
N LEU A 196 1.93 -10.80 -12.33
CA LEU A 196 3.09 -10.76 -13.21
C LEU A 196 2.64 -10.64 -14.67
N PRO A 197 3.18 -9.67 -15.42
CA PRO A 197 2.86 -9.53 -16.84
C PRO A 197 3.39 -10.74 -17.62
N ARG A 198 2.67 -11.14 -18.64
CA ARG A 198 3.09 -12.26 -19.55
C ARG A 198 4.11 -11.78 -20.55
N THR A 199 4.01 -10.51 -20.94
CA THR A 199 4.91 -9.84 -21.89
C THR A 199 5.34 -8.49 -21.32
N PRO A 200 6.46 -7.93 -21.78
CA PRO A 200 6.90 -6.61 -21.35
C PRO A 200 5.95 -5.44 -21.65
N ASP A 201 4.96 -5.65 -22.50
CA ASP A 201 3.98 -4.64 -22.92
C ASP A 201 2.66 -4.75 -22.12
N ASP A 202 2.50 -5.81 -21.33
CA ASP A 202 1.34 -5.95 -20.47
C ASP A 202 1.42 -4.96 -19.29
N PRO A 203 0.30 -4.37 -18.86
CA PRO A 203 0.29 -3.50 -17.69
C PRO A 203 0.61 -4.27 -16.41
N VAL A 204 1.41 -3.68 -15.56
CA VAL A 204 1.65 -4.18 -14.19
C VAL A 204 0.75 -3.41 -13.24
N VAL A 205 -0.23 -4.08 -12.63
CA VAL A 205 -1.20 -3.46 -11.73
C VAL A 205 -0.93 -3.90 -10.31
N LEU A 206 -0.60 -2.96 -9.43
CA LEU A 206 -0.34 -3.21 -8.00
C LEU A 206 -1.60 -3.07 -7.14
N LEU A 207 -2.52 -2.21 -7.53
CA LEU A 207 -3.79 -2.00 -6.85
C LEU A 207 -4.91 -1.85 -7.88
N ASP A 208 -5.80 -2.83 -7.93
CA ASP A 208 -7.03 -2.76 -8.70
C ASP A 208 -8.18 -2.42 -7.72
N PRO A 209 -8.88 -1.29 -7.90
CA PRO A 209 -9.91 -0.85 -6.97
C PRO A 209 -11.12 -1.79 -6.90
N ASP A 210 -11.48 -2.44 -8.00
CA ASP A 210 -12.65 -3.33 -8.02
C ASP A 210 -12.31 -4.68 -7.38
N LEU A 211 -11.10 -5.20 -7.60
CA LEU A 211 -10.61 -6.37 -6.87
C LEU A 211 -10.48 -6.09 -5.38
N ALA A 212 -10.01 -4.90 -4.99
CA ALA A 212 -9.91 -4.50 -3.59
C ALA A 212 -11.30 -4.43 -2.92
N ARG A 213 -12.30 -3.78 -3.56
CA ARG A 213 -13.70 -3.77 -3.07
C ARG A 213 -14.27 -5.17 -2.95
N GLY A 214 -14.05 -6.00 -3.97
CA GLY A 214 -14.50 -7.39 -3.98
C GLY A 214 -13.88 -8.24 -2.87
N ALA A 215 -12.59 -8.05 -2.58
CA ALA A 215 -11.90 -8.72 -1.49
C ALA A 215 -12.45 -8.27 -0.13
N VAL A 216 -12.62 -6.97 0.08
CA VAL A 216 -13.18 -6.41 1.32
C VAL A 216 -14.61 -6.89 1.56
N ALA A 217 -15.46 -6.95 0.53
CA ALA A 217 -16.81 -7.49 0.64
C ALA A 217 -16.83 -8.97 1.04
N LYS A 218 -15.94 -9.79 0.45
CA LYS A 218 -15.79 -11.21 0.83
C LYS A 218 -15.26 -11.36 2.25
N ALA A 219 -14.28 -10.55 2.65
CA ALA A 219 -13.75 -10.54 4.00
C ALA A 219 -14.82 -10.19 5.04
N ALA A 220 -15.64 -9.18 4.79
CA ALA A 220 -16.77 -8.80 5.65
C ALA A 220 -17.76 -9.95 5.86
N ALA A 221 -18.01 -10.77 4.82
CA ALA A 221 -18.94 -11.90 4.86
C ALA A 221 -18.44 -13.07 5.74
N ILE A 222 -17.15 -13.17 6.06
CA ILE A 222 -16.61 -14.20 6.96
C ILE A 222 -17.05 -13.98 8.40
N GLY A 223 -17.37 -12.72 8.79
CA GLY A 223 -17.90 -12.37 10.10
C GLY A 223 -16.86 -12.28 11.22
N VAL A 224 -15.59 -12.08 10.87
CA VAL A 224 -14.44 -11.92 11.79
C VAL A 224 -13.83 -10.54 11.58
N PRO A 225 -13.39 -9.83 12.64
CA PRO A 225 -12.68 -8.56 12.48
C PRO A 225 -11.47 -8.69 11.54
N PHE A 226 -11.30 -7.72 10.66
CA PHE A 226 -10.17 -7.73 9.73
C PHE A 226 -9.65 -6.31 9.47
N ARG A 227 -8.40 -6.24 9.02
CA ARG A 227 -7.76 -5.04 8.49
C ARG A 227 -7.39 -5.28 7.03
N VAL A 228 -7.19 -4.20 6.29
CA VAL A 228 -6.79 -4.26 4.88
C VAL A 228 -5.38 -3.71 4.73
N ALA A 229 -4.47 -4.52 4.17
CA ALA A 229 -3.14 -4.07 3.80
C ALA A 229 -3.18 -3.46 2.39
N MET A 230 -2.91 -2.16 2.29
CA MET A 230 -2.91 -1.39 1.05
C MET A 230 -1.48 -0.99 0.66
N PRO A 231 -1.14 -1.04 -0.63
CA PRO A 231 0.19 -0.70 -1.11
C PRO A 231 0.41 0.81 -1.17
N THR A 232 1.65 1.22 -0.93
CA THR A 232 2.12 2.59 -1.11
C THR A 232 3.28 2.67 -2.11
N TYR A 233 3.69 1.54 -2.68
CA TYR A 233 4.94 1.38 -3.40
C TYR A 233 4.77 1.23 -4.91
N GLY A 234 5.90 1.24 -5.60
CA GLY A 234 6.04 0.82 -6.98
C GLY A 234 7.08 -0.28 -7.13
N CYS A 235 7.17 -0.88 -8.31
CA CYS A 235 8.18 -1.88 -8.63
C CYS A 235 8.69 -1.76 -10.06
N GLU A 236 9.89 -2.29 -10.28
CA GLU A 236 10.41 -2.60 -11.61
C GLU A 236 10.23 -4.10 -11.88
N VAL A 237 9.71 -4.44 -13.04
CA VAL A 237 9.67 -5.82 -13.53
C VAL A 237 10.72 -5.97 -14.63
N TRP A 238 11.63 -6.90 -14.44
CA TRP A 238 12.74 -7.17 -15.34
C TRP A 238 12.46 -8.35 -16.24
N PHE A 239 12.75 -8.20 -17.53
CA PHE A 239 12.54 -9.24 -18.53
C PHE A 239 13.84 -9.62 -19.23
N ASP A 240 13.93 -10.90 -19.57
CA ASP A 240 14.98 -11.43 -20.45
C ASP A 240 14.70 -11.08 -21.94
N ARG A 241 15.59 -11.53 -22.82
CA ARG A 241 15.45 -11.31 -24.28
C ARG A 241 14.24 -12.01 -24.90
N ASN A 242 13.66 -12.97 -24.23
CA ASN A 242 12.47 -13.71 -24.68
C ASN A 242 11.18 -13.10 -24.09
N GLY A 243 11.27 -12.02 -23.35
CA GLY A 243 10.12 -11.39 -22.69
C GLY A 243 9.65 -12.09 -21.42
N LYS A 244 10.43 -13.03 -20.88
CA LYS A 244 10.10 -13.70 -19.62
C LYS A 244 10.56 -12.85 -18.45
N VAL A 245 9.72 -12.74 -17.42
CA VAL A 245 10.07 -12.08 -16.15
C VAL A 245 11.22 -12.84 -15.47
N ILE A 246 12.28 -12.12 -15.13
CA ILE A 246 13.46 -12.63 -14.42
C ILE A 246 13.56 -12.10 -13.01
N ASP A 247 13.00 -10.90 -12.74
CA ASP A 247 12.99 -10.31 -11.41
C ASP A 247 11.89 -9.27 -11.25
N VAL A 248 11.52 -8.97 -9.97
CA VAL A 248 10.62 -7.89 -9.58
C VAL A 248 11.25 -7.15 -8.41
N ILE A 249 11.64 -5.91 -8.64
CA ILE A 249 12.38 -5.10 -7.67
C ILE A 249 11.44 -4.06 -7.09
N SER A 250 11.08 -4.21 -5.83
CA SER A 250 10.24 -3.27 -5.08
C SER A 250 10.97 -2.59 -3.93
N GLU A 251 11.81 -3.31 -3.23
CA GLU A 251 12.46 -2.87 -1.98
C GLU A 251 13.98 -2.83 -2.09
N ASP A 252 14.54 -3.87 -2.66
CA ASP A 252 15.98 -4.11 -2.68
C ASP A 252 16.69 -3.37 -3.82
N LEU A 253 18.02 -3.33 -3.73
CA LEU A 253 18.84 -2.99 -4.86
C LEU A 253 18.72 -4.08 -5.93
N PRO A 254 18.83 -3.69 -7.20
CA PRO A 254 18.88 -4.66 -8.28
C PRO A 254 19.96 -5.71 -8.04
N PRO A 255 19.73 -6.99 -8.40
CA PRO A 255 20.73 -8.03 -8.24
C PRO A 255 21.99 -7.70 -9.03
N GLU A 256 23.14 -7.85 -8.38
CA GLU A 256 24.44 -7.57 -9.02
C GLU A 256 24.68 -8.49 -10.23
N GLY A 257 25.22 -7.92 -11.29
CA GLY A 257 25.58 -8.67 -12.50
C GLY A 257 24.40 -9.07 -13.41
N VAL A 258 23.18 -8.76 -13.05
CA VAL A 258 21.99 -9.02 -13.88
C VAL A 258 21.60 -7.75 -14.64
N THR A 259 21.58 -7.85 -15.99
CA THR A 259 21.13 -6.75 -16.86
C THR A 259 19.88 -7.21 -17.61
N PRO A 260 18.70 -6.61 -17.37
CA PRO A 260 17.49 -6.97 -18.09
C PRO A 260 17.56 -6.51 -19.56
N ALA A 261 16.90 -7.24 -20.44
CA ALA A 261 16.73 -6.82 -21.83
C ALA A 261 15.66 -5.73 -21.97
N LYS A 262 14.60 -5.79 -21.13
CA LYS A 262 13.56 -4.78 -21.03
C LYS A 262 13.11 -4.62 -19.58
N ARG A 263 12.58 -3.44 -19.24
CA ARG A 263 12.00 -3.12 -17.92
C ARG A 263 10.59 -2.60 -18.12
N SER A 264 9.69 -2.97 -17.22
CA SER A 264 8.39 -2.32 -17.04
C SER A 264 8.28 -1.80 -15.62
N TYR A 265 7.50 -0.76 -15.43
CA TYR A 265 7.40 -0.06 -14.15
C TYR A 265 5.94 0.02 -13.74
N ALA A 266 5.67 -0.24 -12.47
CA ALA A 266 4.38 -0.02 -11.86
C ALA A 266 4.53 0.88 -10.64
N TYR A 267 3.57 1.75 -10.46
CA TYR A 267 3.47 2.63 -9.30
C TYR A 267 2.00 2.72 -8.89
N VAL A 268 1.74 2.61 -7.60
CA VAL A 268 0.36 2.71 -7.10
C VAL A 268 -0.10 4.15 -7.19
N ASP A 269 -1.16 4.38 -7.96
CA ASP A 269 -1.79 5.70 -8.06
C ASP A 269 -2.41 6.08 -6.70
N PRO A 270 -1.90 7.11 -6.01
CA PRO A 270 -2.42 7.51 -4.71
C PRO A 270 -3.88 8.00 -4.77
N ALA A 271 -4.37 8.45 -5.92
CA ALA A 271 -5.76 8.84 -6.07
C ALA A 271 -6.72 7.64 -5.97
N ILE A 272 -6.31 6.46 -6.43
CA ILE A 272 -7.08 5.22 -6.27
C ILE A 272 -7.14 4.85 -4.78
N GLY A 273 -6.00 4.87 -4.09
CA GLY A 273 -5.93 4.59 -2.65
C GLY A 273 -6.82 5.55 -1.85
N ALA A 274 -6.73 6.86 -2.11
CA ALA A 274 -7.54 7.86 -1.42
C ALA A 274 -9.05 7.66 -1.59
N LYS A 275 -9.50 7.33 -2.80
CA LYS A 275 -10.92 7.06 -3.07
C LYS A 275 -11.42 5.84 -2.30
N LEU A 276 -10.66 4.73 -2.28
CA LEU A 276 -11.02 3.55 -1.51
C LEU A 276 -11.11 3.84 -0.01
N VAL A 277 -10.12 4.58 0.54
CA VAL A 277 -10.13 5.00 1.95
C VAL A 277 -11.36 5.85 2.26
N ALA A 278 -11.64 6.87 1.43
CA ALA A 278 -12.81 7.74 1.60
C ALA A 278 -14.12 6.95 1.58
N GLU A 279 -14.28 5.99 0.66
CA GLU A 279 -15.44 5.11 0.58
C GLU A 279 -15.61 4.30 1.86
N TRP A 280 -14.54 3.67 2.36
CA TRP A 280 -14.59 2.84 3.57
C TRP A 280 -14.74 3.66 4.85
N MET A 281 -14.25 4.90 4.88
CA MET A 281 -14.50 5.82 6.01
C MET A 281 -15.94 6.31 6.02
N GLN A 282 -16.50 6.60 4.86
CA GLN A 282 -17.89 7.07 4.75
C GLN A 282 -18.91 5.95 5.01
N SER A 283 -18.63 4.73 4.57
CA SER A 283 -19.49 3.57 4.74
C SER A 283 -18.64 2.33 5.09
N PRO A 284 -18.22 2.19 6.36
CA PRO A 284 -17.34 1.12 6.78
C PRO A 284 -17.93 -0.26 6.51
N PRO A 285 -17.25 -1.13 5.77
CA PRO A 285 -17.64 -2.52 5.64
C PRO A 285 -17.72 -3.21 7.01
N VAL A 286 -18.67 -4.11 7.18
CA VAL A 286 -18.84 -4.85 8.44
C VAL A 286 -17.55 -5.58 8.79
N ASN A 287 -17.13 -5.49 10.06
CA ASN A 287 -15.91 -6.07 10.60
C ASN A 287 -14.59 -5.49 10.06
N LEU A 288 -14.59 -4.50 9.17
CA LEU A 288 -13.38 -3.77 8.83
C LEU A 288 -12.99 -2.85 10.01
N THR A 289 -11.81 -3.07 10.58
CA THR A 289 -11.32 -2.36 11.77
C THR A 289 -10.22 -1.36 11.48
N GLY A 290 -9.56 -1.46 10.34
CA GLY A 290 -8.47 -0.55 10.00
C GLY A 290 -7.81 -0.83 8.66
N ILE A 291 -6.89 0.07 8.32
CA ILE A 291 -6.06 0.02 7.11
C ILE A 291 -4.60 -0.02 7.54
N ILE A 292 -3.82 -0.92 6.93
CA ILE A 292 -2.38 -1.02 7.15
C ILE A 292 -1.68 -0.67 5.84
N TRP A 293 -0.82 0.33 5.86
CA TRP A 293 -0.06 0.76 4.69
C TRP A 293 1.20 -0.09 4.49
N TYR A 294 1.34 -0.71 3.35
CA TYR A 294 2.54 -1.45 2.97
C TYR A 294 3.26 -0.68 1.86
N ARG A 295 4.28 0.11 2.22
CA ARG A 295 5.00 0.22 3.50
C ARG A 295 5.17 1.69 3.94
N LEU A 296 5.64 1.90 5.20
CA LEU A 296 5.96 3.24 5.70
C LEU A 296 7.04 3.89 4.81
N PRO A 297 6.83 5.10 4.29
CA PRO A 297 7.82 5.82 3.49
C PRO A 297 9.08 6.16 4.30
N ILE A 298 10.24 5.90 3.72
CA ILE A 298 11.53 6.39 4.21
C ILE A 298 12.20 7.27 3.14
N SER A 299 13.02 8.21 3.55
CA SER A 299 13.61 9.23 2.64
C SER A 299 14.48 8.66 1.52
N THR A 300 14.98 7.43 1.67
CA THR A 300 15.82 6.74 0.67
C THR A 300 15.05 5.82 -0.28
N ASP A 301 13.75 5.59 -0.02
CA ASP A 301 12.91 4.70 -0.84
C ASP A 301 12.17 5.45 -1.94
N ARG A 302 12.82 5.58 -3.10
CA ARG A 302 12.26 6.25 -4.28
C ARG A 302 11.15 5.46 -4.99
N ARG A 303 10.89 4.23 -4.57
CA ARG A 303 9.79 3.40 -5.10
C ARG A 303 8.57 3.38 -4.18
N ASN A 304 8.48 4.33 -3.25
CA ASN A 304 7.37 4.47 -2.33
C ASN A 304 6.73 5.86 -2.45
N TRP A 305 5.49 6.00 -1.98
CA TRP A 305 4.91 7.34 -1.85
C TRP A 305 5.73 8.20 -0.89
N PRO A 306 5.86 9.50 -1.16
CA PRO A 306 6.36 10.42 -0.15
C PRO A 306 5.40 10.49 1.06
N TRP A 307 5.94 10.90 2.20
CA TRP A 307 5.17 11.04 3.43
C TRP A 307 3.89 11.89 3.27
N GLN A 308 4.00 13.04 2.61
CA GLN A 308 2.88 13.96 2.38
C GLN A 308 1.74 13.31 1.58
N THR A 309 2.11 12.42 0.65
CA THR A 309 1.13 11.64 -0.12
C THR A 309 0.42 10.63 0.77
N LEU A 310 1.18 9.84 1.55
CA LEU A 310 0.61 8.87 2.48
C LEU A 310 -0.34 9.55 3.48
N GLU A 311 0.07 10.68 4.04
CA GLU A 311 -0.72 11.44 5.00
C GLU A 311 -2.06 11.90 4.41
N LYS A 312 -2.08 12.39 3.19
CA LYS A 312 -3.30 12.75 2.46
C LYS A 312 -4.21 11.55 2.22
N VAL A 313 -3.64 10.50 1.64
CA VAL A 313 -4.38 9.27 1.31
C VAL A 313 -4.95 8.61 2.56
N SER A 314 -4.23 8.62 3.67
CA SER A 314 -4.71 8.06 4.96
C SER A 314 -5.97 8.75 5.48
N ARG A 315 -6.21 10.00 5.08
CA ARG A 315 -7.42 10.76 5.41
C ARG A 315 -8.51 10.67 4.33
N GLY A 316 -8.30 9.86 3.27
CA GLY A 316 -9.20 9.80 2.13
C GLY A 316 -9.14 11.04 1.23
N GLU A 317 -8.12 11.86 1.37
CA GLU A 317 -7.91 13.07 0.56
C GLU A 317 -7.09 12.73 -0.68
N VAL A 318 -7.62 13.05 -1.86
CA VAL A 318 -6.90 12.82 -3.12
C VAL A 318 -5.72 13.79 -3.23
N PRO A 319 -4.48 13.27 -3.31
CA PRO A 319 -3.31 14.12 -3.52
C PRO A 319 -3.36 14.80 -4.90
N THR A 320 -2.86 16.04 -4.96
CA THR A 320 -2.87 16.85 -6.17
C THR A 320 -1.47 17.05 -6.73
N ALA A 321 -1.34 17.07 -8.04
CA ALA A 321 -0.15 17.50 -8.74
C ALA A 321 -0.18 19.02 -8.95
N ASP A 322 0.92 19.73 -8.65
CA ASP A 322 1.10 21.14 -9.00
C ASP A 322 2.56 21.37 -9.38
N VAL A 323 2.86 21.12 -10.66
CA VAL A 323 4.22 21.25 -11.19
C VAL A 323 4.36 22.58 -11.90
N ARG A 324 5.38 23.34 -11.51
CA ARG A 324 5.70 24.65 -12.10
C ARG A 324 7.13 24.65 -12.58
N VAL A 325 7.39 25.47 -13.60
CA VAL A 325 8.72 25.81 -14.04
C VAL A 325 9.00 27.27 -13.78
N GLU A 326 10.16 27.56 -13.19
CA GLU A 326 10.59 28.91 -12.86
C GLU A 326 12.03 29.16 -13.31
N ARG A 327 12.37 30.42 -13.51
CA ARG A 327 13.73 30.88 -13.75
C ARG A 327 14.23 31.67 -12.55
N LYS A 328 15.26 31.17 -11.88
CA LYS A 328 15.94 31.93 -10.84
C LYS A 328 17.05 32.77 -11.47
N VAL A 329 16.77 34.08 -11.63
CA VAL A 329 17.65 35.01 -12.36
C VAL A 329 18.83 35.45 -11.50
N ASN A 330 20.03 35.42 -12.10
CA ASN A 330 21.25 36.03 -11.59
C ASN A 330 21.93 36.84 -12.72
N GLY A 331 21.71 38.15 -12.75
CA GLY A 331 22.12 39.01 -13.84
C GLY A 331 21.43 38.65 -15.17
N ARG A 332 22.17 38.27 -16.21
CA ARG A 332 21.63 37.79 -17.50
C ARG A 332 21.42 36.27 -17.52
N ALA A 333 22.10 35.55 -16.66
CA ALA A 333 21.94 34.10 -16.53
C ALA A 333 20.84 33.74 -15.54
N GLY A 334 20.30 32.54 -15.63
CA GLY A 334 19.36 32.01 -14.64
C GLY A 334 19.15 30.52 -14.80
N ASP A 335 19.01 29.83 -13.68
CA ASP A 335 18.68 28.42 -13.65
C ASP A 335 17.21 28.22 -14.01
N VAL A 336 16.92 27.20 -14.81
CA VAL A 336 15.59 26.72 -15.13
C VAL A 336 15.31 25.55 -14.20
N THR A 337 14.30 25.73 -13.35
CA THR A 337 13.98 24.79 -12.26
C THR A 337 12.54 24.35 -12.34
N ILE A 338 12.29 23.07 -12.26
CA ILE A 338 10.96 22.48 -12.02
C ILE A 338 10.75 22.36 -10.53
N LEU A 339 9.56 22.70 -10.06
CA LEU A 339 9.13 22.61 -8.68
C LEU A 339 7.77 21.90 -8.62
N ASN A 340 7.65 20.88 -7.75
CA ASN A 340 6.37 20.29 -7.40
C ASN A 340 5.82 20.92 -6.11
N GLN A 341 4.79 21.74 -6.23
CA GLN A 341 4.07 22.36 -5.10
C GLN A 341 2.84 21.56 -4.66
N GLY A 342 2.58 20.45 -5.34
CA GLY A 342 1.48 19.55 -5.02
C GLY A 342 1.74 18.65 -3.82
N SER A 343 0.88 17.69 -3.63
CA SER A 343 0.99 16.62 -2.61
C SER A 343 1.11 15.22 -3.22
N ALA A 344 1.06 15.11 -4.54
CA ALA A 344 1.34 13.89 -5.28
C ALA A 344 2.74 13.94 -5.92
N PRO A 345 3.50 12.83 -5.99
CA PRO A 345 4.67 12.75 -6.82
C PRO A 345 4.26 12.82 -8.29
N VAL A 346 5.08 13.48 -9.11
CA VAL A 346 4.81 13.68 -10.54
C VAL A 346 6.02 13.24 -11.34
N ARG A 347 5.80 12.61 -12.49
CA ARG A 347 6.91 12.31 -13.41
C ARG A 347 7.55 13.60 -13.88
N LEU A 348 8.87 13.58 -14.03
CA LEU A 348 9.58 14.70 -14.66
C LEU A 348 9.01 14.92 -16.06
N PRO A 349 8.67 16.18 -16.43
CA PRO A 349 8.17 16.52 -17.75
C PRO A 349 9.12 16.08 -18.84
N GLU A 350 8.59 15.59 -19.96
CA GLU A 350 9.43 15.21 -21.09
C GLU A 350 10.13 16.41 -21.72
N ARG A 351 9.47 17.57 -21.70
CA ARG A 351 9.99 18.80 -22.31
C ARG A 351 9.72 20.01 -21.44
N VAL A 352 10.74 20.84 -21.33
CA VAL A 352 10.65 22.20 -20.79
C VAL A 352 11.07 23.15 -21.89
N ILE A 353 10.21 24.09 -22.24
CA ILE A 353 10.40 25.02 -23.37
C ILE A 353 10.64 26.42 -22.81
N ALA A 354 11.72 27.05 -23.27
CA ALA A 354 12.02 28.45 -22.99
C ALA A 354 11.96 29.26 -24.28
N ARG A 355 11.18 30.36 -24.25
CA ARG A 355 11.02 31.29 -25.37
C ARG A 355 11.46 32.67 -24.98
N GLY A 356 12.16 33.37 -25.87
CA GLY A 356 12.61 34.74 -25.67
C GLY A 356 13.98 35.03 -26.25
N ALA A 357 14.61 36.13 -25.84
CA ALA A 357 15.94 36.55 -26.33
C ALA A 357 17.06 35.76 -25.63
N ILE A 358 17.12 34.46 -25.84
CA ILE A 358 18.12 33.54 -25.27
C ILE A 358 19.35 33.51 -26.18
N VAL A 359 20.55 33.74 -25.60
CA VAL A 359 21.85 33.73 -26.31
C VAL A 359 22.68 32.50 -26.01
N ALA A 360 22.49 31.88 -24.86
CA ALA A 360 23.16 30.63 -24.48
C ALA A 360 22.28 29.83 -23.53
N ALA A 361 22.38 28.50 -23.60
CA ALA A 361 21.74 27.57 -22.70
C ALA A 361 22.57 26.29 -22.59
N ASP A 362 22.42 25.60 -21.46
CA ASP A 362 22.89 24.22 -21.28
C ASP A 362 21.95 23.46 -20.37
N ALA A 363 21.92 22.13 -20.50
CA ALA A 363 20.99 21.25 -19.79
C ALA A 363 21.75 20.39 -18.77
N VAL A 364 21.10 20.12 -17.64
CA VAL A 364 21.58 19.27 -16.55
C VAL A 364 20.45 18.36 -16.03
N GLY A 365 20.67 17.57 -15.00
CA GLY A 365 19.62 16.83 -14.30
C GLY A 365 18.92 15.76 -15.15
N GLY A 366 19.62 15.16 -16.13
CA GLY A 366 19.05 14.18 -17.04
C GLY A 366 18.36 14.77 -18.27
N TYR A 367 18.31 16.10 -18.38
CA TYR A 367 17.83 16.80 -19.57
C TYR A 367 18.96 17.01 -20.58
N ARG A 368 18.60 17.19 -21.85
CA ARG A 368 19.49 17.53 -22.96
C ARG A 368 18.86 18.65 -23.79
N LEU A 369 19.67 19.55 -24.32
CA LEU A 369 19.19 20.55 -25.25
C LEU A 369 18.82 19.89 -26.59
N GLU A 370 17.60 20.14 -27.04
CA GLU A 370 17.15 19.76 -28.38
C GLU A 370 17.68 20.80 -29.39
N LYS A 371 18.45 20.33 -30.39
CA LYS A 371 19.04 21.20 -31.42
C LYS A 371 18.04 21.47 -32.53
N GLY A 372 17.74 22.72 -32.79
CA GLY A 372 16.96 23.18 -33.93
C GLY A 372 15.68 23.91 -33.53
N GLY A 373 15.45 25.08 -34.17
CA GLY A 373 14.27 25.89 -33.98
C GLY A 373 14.52 27.26 -33.34
N ARG A 374 13.44 28.02 -33.10
CA ARG A 374 13.46 29.35 -32.47
C ARG A 374 13.33 29.29 -30.93
N GLU A 375 13.17 28.09 -30.39
CA GLU A 375 12.93 27.83 -28.98
C GLU A 375 14.11 27.10 -28.37
N THR A 376 14.34 27.29 -27.09
CA THR A 376 15.28 26.48 -26.32
C THR A 376 14.49 25.38 -25.62
N VAL A 377 14.71 24.13 -25.99
CA VAL A 377 13.98 22.99 -25.48
C VAL A 377 14.91 22.10 -24.67
N PHE A 378 14.57 21.90 -23.42
CA PHE A 378 15.19 20.90 -22.55
C PHE A 378 14.36 19.63 -22.64
N ARG A 379 14.89 18.58 -23.27
CA ARG A 379 14.23 17.27 -23.37
C ARG A 379 14.79 16.33 -22.32
N PHE A 380 13.91 15.71 -21.55
CA PHE A 380 14.27 14.67 -20.60
C PHE A 380 14.74 13.40 -21.34
N GLY A 381 15.88 12.88 -20.95
CA GLY A 381 16.45 11.63 -21.48
C GLY A 381 16.91 10.69 -20.36
N GLY A 382 16.42 10.93 -19.16
CA GLY A 382 16.76 10.16 -17.97
C GLY A 382 15.97 8.85 -17.82
N ALA A 383 16.14 8.21 -16.67
CA ALA A 383 15.47 6.95 -16.38
C ALA A 383 13.94 7.11 -16.24
N GLU A 384 13.20 6.08 -16.57
CA GLU A 384 11.73 6.04 -16.52
C GLU A 384 11.15 6.25 -15.10
N TRP A 385 11.94 6.02 -14.04
CA TRP A 385 11.63 6.29 -12.63
C TRP A 385 12.03 7.69 -12.15
N SER A 386 12.02 8.66 -13.01
CA SER A 386 12.36 10.02 -12.60
C SER A 386 11.10 10.77 -12.17
N TRP A 387 10.88 10.81 -10.87
CA TRP A 387 9.79 11.52 -10.23
C TRP A 387 10.32 12.76 -9.49
N ILE A 388 9.50 13.79 -9.43
CA ILE A 388 9.68 14.93 -8.56
C ILE A 388 8.67 14.84 -7.40
N GLU A 389 9.19 14.74 -6.19
CA GLU A 389 8.38 14.61 -4.99
C GLU A 389 7.75 15.94 -4.57
N PRO A 390 6.69 15.92 -3.74
CA PRO A 390 6.13 17.12 -3.14
C PRO A 390 7.20 17.98 -2.45
N GLY A 391 7.29 19.25 -2.84
CA GLY A 391 8.29 20.21 -2.34
C GLY A 391 9.67 20.12 -2.97
N GLU A 392 9.93 19.10 -3.81
CA GLU A 392 11.23 18.94 -4.48
C GLU A 392 11.40 19.95 -5.61
N ARG A 393 12.69 20.31 -5.86
CA ARG A 393 13.14 21.19 -6.93
C ARG A 393 14.18 20.46 -7.78
N VAL A 394 13.99 20.47 -9.09
CA VAL A 394 14.94 19.87 -10.06
C VAL A 394 15.41 20.94 -11.03
N ILE A 395 16.72 21.21 -11.04
CA ILE A 395 17.33 22.08 -12.03
C ILE A 395 17.46 21.27 -13.34
N VAL A 396 16.84 21.76 -14.41
CA VAL A 396 16.87 21.13 -15.74
C VAL A 396 17.96 21.71 -16.64
N GLY A 397 18.43 22.89 -16.30
CA GLY A 397 19.47 23.60 -17.03
C GLY A 397 19.57 25.06 -16.63
N TRP A 398 20.28 25.81 -17.44
CA TRP A 398 20.38 27.27 -17.33
C TRP A 398 20.25 27.93 -18.69
N ILE A 399 19.84 29.20 -18.66
CA ILE A 399 19.76 30.06 -19.84
C ILE A 399 20.40 31.42 -19.56
N THR A 400 21.03 32.01 -20.59
CA THR A 400 21.49 33.40 -20.57
C THR A 400 20.67 34.20 -21.57
N SER A 401 20.09 35.29 -21.11
CA SER A 401 19.35 36.23 -21.96
C SER A 401 20.27 37.28 -22.57
N ARG A 402 19.84 37.88 -23.70
CA ARG A 402 20.58 38.98 -24.34
C ARG A 402 20.74 40.18 -23.38
N ASP A 403 19.68 40.54 -22.74
CA ASP A 403 19.59 41.64 -21.79
C ASP A 403 19.13 41.18 -20.43
N LYS A 404 19.49 41.90 -19.36
CA LYS A 404 19.11 41.59 -17.99
C LYS A 404 17.59 41.51 -17.81
N ASP A 405 16.86 42.40 -18.50
CA ASP A 405 15.41 42.57 -18.39
C ASP A 405 14.65 41.84 -19.52
N ALA A 406 15.33 41.00 -20.29
CA ALA A 406 14.68 40.23 -21.36
C ALA A 406 13.58 39.34 -20.81
N SER A 407 12.39 39.48 -21.39
CA SER A 407 11.27 38.58 -21.07
C SER A 407 11.55 37.17 -21.59
N ILE A 408 11.54 36.20 -20.69
CA ILE A 408 11.65 34.77 -21.00
C ILE A 408 10.40 34.07 -20.45
N THR A 409 9.69 33.36 -21.30
CA THR A 409 8.58 32.51 -20.90
C THR A 409 9.04 31.05 -20.79
N LEU A 410 8.57 30.36 -19.78
CA LEU A 410 8.85 28.93 -19.56
C LEU A 410 7.53 28.17 -19.60
N GLU A 411 7.55 26.98 -20.20
CA GLU A 411 6.38 26.11 -20.36
C GLU A 411 6.83 24.65 -20.18
N ILE A 412 5.91 23.84 -19.64
CA ILE A 412 6.07 22.39 -19.47
C ILE A 412 5.16 21.67 -20.45
N GLU A 413 5.71 20.67 -21.18
CA GLU A 413 4.95 19.74 -22.03
C GLU A 413 5.17 18.27 -21.60
#